data_6e932e63142007c90be89b7c9bfbbaf1
#
_entry.id   6e932e63142007c90be89b7c9bfbbaf1
#
_cell.length_a   1.000
_cell.length_b   1.000
_cell.length_c   1.000
_cell.angle_alpha   90.00
_cell.angle_beta   90.00
_cell.angle_gamma   90.00
#
_symmetry.space_group_name_H-M   'P 1'
#
loop_
_entity.id
_entity.type
_entity.pdbx_description
1 polymer ?
#
loop_
_entity_poly.entity_id
_entity_poly.type
_entity_poly.pdbx_seq_one_letter_code
_entity_poly.pdbx_strand_id
1 'polypeptide(L)'
;MKFKVLFAVFIATTFSIPTSNAAETGWRYWGYFQAAPGATKWTPAMTGPTVNIADGSVEGWAFTFSSDAIPDAKAPKIAPSFSTICGKTKAVAGKKRVAVMVDFGSAVLRPKGETPPRLIQKCVVADKSALGIDVLGAAVKVRAEGSGFICGINGYPAKECGVEMKTPKDYLKK
;
A
#
# COMPACT_ATOMS: atom_id res chain seq x y z
N MET A 1 -55.59 -6.39 63.21
CA MET A 1 -54.21 -6.45 62.67
C MET A 1 -54.16 -5.78 61.29
N LYS A 2 -53.49 -4.60 61.15
CA LYS A 2 -53.38 -3.85 59.87
C LYS A 2 -52.03 -4.10 59.31
N PHE A 3 -51.93 -4.86 58.18
CA PHE A 3 -50.67 -5.07 57.43
C PHE A 3 -50.36 -3.83 56.56
N LYS A 4 -49.26 -3.17 56.85
CA LYS A 4 -48.71 -2.11 55.98
C LYS A 4 -47.80 -2.77 54.99
N VAL A 5 -48.16 -2.72 53.68
CA VAL A 5 -47.33 -3.14 52.59
C VAL A 5 -46.43 -1.96 52.23
N LEU A 6 -45.11 -2.11 52.42
CA LEU A 6 -44.08 -1.15 51.91
C LEU A 6 -43.78 -1.49 50.45
N PHE A 7 -44.11 -0.57 49.56
CA PHE A 7 -43.65 -0.61 48.16
C PHE A 7 -42.23 -0.05 48.09
N ALA A 8 -41.25 -0.91 47.83
CA ALA A 8 -39.88 -0.47 47.52
C ALA A 8 -39.80 -0.09 46.01
N VAL A 9 -39.61 1.19 45.74
CA VAL A 9 -39.37 1.70 44.40
C VAL A 9 -37.91 1.46 44.06
N PHE A 10 -37.64 0.52 43.16
CA PHE A 10 -36.30 0.31 42.57
C PHE A 10 -36.08 1.36 41.47
N ILE A 11 -35.24 2.35 41.73
CA ILE A 11 -34.78 3.29 40.70
C ILE A 11 -33.64 2.61 39.94
N ALA A 12 -33.93 2.12 38.72
CA ALA A 12 -32.91 1.61 37.82
C ALA A 12 -32.16 2.80 37.20
N THR A 13 -30.97 3.09 37.71
CA THR A 13 -30.06 4.04 37.08
C THR A 13 -29.43 3.39 35.84
N THR A 14 -29.86 3.81 34.65
CA THR A 14 -29.23 3.42 33.37
C THR A 14 -27.89 4.13 33.24
N PHE A 15 -26.82 3.39 33.45
CA PHE A 15 -25.45 3.85 33.10
C PHE A 15 -25.33 3.87 31.59
N SER A 16 -25.42 5.05 30.98
CA SER A 16 -25.00 5.27 29.58
C SER A 16 -23.48 5.24 29.51
N ILE A 17 -22.91 4.15 29.02
CA ILE A 17 -21.49 4.07 28.71
C ILE A 17 -21.27 4.95 27.47
N PRO A 18 -20.48 6.04 27.54
CA PRO A 18 -20.15 6.80 26.35
C PRO A 18 -19.35 5.87 25.41
N THR A 19 -19.91 5.53 24.26
CA THR A 19 -19.16 4.91 23.17
C THR A 19 -18.15 5.94 22.68
N SER A 20 -16.92 5.80 23.13
CA SER A 20 -15.78 6.55 22.57
C SER A 20 -15.65 6.16 21.10
N ASN A 21 -16.11 7.01 20.19
CA ASN A 21 -15.76 6.94 18.77
C ASN A 21 -14.30 7.36 18.65
N ALA A 22 -13.36 6.49 19.04
CA ALA A 22 -11.97 6.65 18.67
C ALA A 22 -11.93 6.71 17.14
N ALA A 23 -11.40 7.80 16.60
CA ALA A 23 -11.26 7.94 15.16
C ALA A 23 -10.41 6.74 14.68
N GLU A 24 -10.97 5.96 13.77
CA GLU A 24 -10.28 4.81 13.20
C GLU A 24 -8.92 5.25 12.63
N THR A 25 -7.85 4.55 12.99
CA THR A 25 -6.49 4.78 12.48
C THR A 25 -6.06 3.61 11.61
N GLY A 26 -5.02 3.82 10.85
CA GLY A 26 -4.35 2.82 10.02
C GLY A 26 -3.00 3.33 9.58
N TRP A 27 -2.36 2.63 8.67
CA TRP A 27 -0.99 2.88 8.27
C TRP A 27 -0.92 3.33 6.82
N ARG A 28 -0.14 4.37 6.53
CA ARG A 28 0.30 4.70 5.17
C ARG A 28 1.70 4.17 4.94
N TYR A 29 1.92 3.54 3.79
CA TYR A 29 3.17 2.86 3.48
C TYR A 29 3.29 2.56 1.99
N TRP A 30 4.43 2.02 1.56
CA TRP A 30 4.62 1.50 0.22
C TRP A 30 4.10 0.07 0.12
N GLY A 31 2.96 -0.11 -0.53
CA GLY A 31 2.41 -1.42 -0.88
C GLY A 31 3.08 -1.97 -2.14
N TYR A 32 3.34 -3.28 -2.15
CA TYR A 32 3.93 -3.99 -3.28
C TYR A 32 2.89 -4.89 -3.95
N PHE A 33 2.83 -4.80 -5.28
CA PHE A 33 1.87 -5.50 -6.12
C PHE A 33 2.59 -6.10 -7.33
N GLN A 34 2.06 -7.21 -7.82
CA GLN A 34 2.62 -7.94 -8.93
C GLN A 34 1.55 -8.25 -9.98
N ALA A 35 1.97 -8.30 -11.23
CA ALA A 35 1.19 -8.88 -12.32
C ALA A 35 2.08 -9.81 -13.13
N ALA A 36 1.69 -11.08 -13.19
CA ALA A 36 2.39 -12.09 -13.99
C ALA A 36 2.36 -11.73 -15.49
N PRO A 37 3.21 -12.32 -16.32
CA PRO A 37 3.20 -12.08 -17.75
C PRO A 37 1.81 -12.25 -18.34
N GLY A 38 1.31 -11.23 -19.05
CA GLY A 38 -0.03 -11.22 -19.66
C GLY A 38 -1.18 -10.87 -18.71
N ALA A 39 -0.95 -10.76 -17.39
CA ALA A 39 -1.99 -10.35 -16.45
C ALA A 39 -2.36 -8.88 -16.65
N THR A 40 -3.65 -8.56 -16.48
CA THR A 40 -4.23 -7.21 -16.62
C THR A 40 -4.75 -6.66 -15.30
N LYS A 41 -4.54 -7.40 -14.19
CA LYS A 41 -4.95 -7.02 -12.83
C LYS A 41 -3.76 -7.14 -11.89
N TRP A 42 -3.74 -6.26 -10.91
CA TRP A 42 -2.77 -6.33 -9.82
C TRP A 42 -3.14 -7.42 -8.82
N THR A 43 -2.14 -8.12 -8.32
CA THR A 43 -2.22 -9.01 -7.15
C THR A 43 -1.33 -8.43 -6.06
N PRO A 44 -1.83 -8.26 -4.83
CA PRO A 44 -0.97 -7.89 -3.70
C PRO A 44 0.14 -8.94 -3.54
N ALA A 45 1.37 -8.49 -3.37
CA ALA A 45 2.46 -9.40 -3.10
C ALA A 45 2.37 -9.91 -1.66
N MET A 46 2.37 -11.23 -1.49
CA MET A 46 2.30 -11.88 -0.17
C MET A 46 3.67 -11.97 0.52
N THR A 47 4.73 -11.68 -0.22
CA THR A 47 6.12 -11.66 0.27
C THR A 47 6.77 -10.34 -0.12
N GLY A 48 7.86 -9.98 0.56
CA GLY A 48 8.68 -8.84 0.15
C GLY A 48 9.29 -9.03 -1.24
N PRO A 49 9.96 -8.01 -1.80
CA PRO A 49 10.51 -8.04 -3.16
C PRO A 49 11.81 -8.87 -3.27
N THR A 50 11.92 -9.93 -2.49
CA THR A 50 13.07 -10.87 -2.43
C THR A 50 12.88 -12.12 -3.28
N VAL A 51 11.84 -12.14 -4.13
CA VAL A 51 11.54 -13.23 -5.05
C VAL A 51 12.06 -12.93 -6.45
N ASN A 52 12.37 -13.99 -7.20
CA ASN A 52 12.74 -13.86 -8.61
C ASN A 52 11.50 -13.50 -9.44
N ILE A 53 11.64 -12.49 -10.29
CA ILE A 53 10.55 -11.97 -11.14
C ILE A 53 10.69 -12.52 -12.55
N ALA A 54 9.62 -13.05 -13.11
CA ALA A 54 9.62 -13.58 -14.46
C ALA A 54 9.79 -12.49 -15.54
N ASP A 55 10.37 -12.85 -16.69
CA ASP A 55 10.37 -11.98 -17.88
C ASP A 55 8.93 -11.69 -18.33
N GLY A 56 8.64 -10.44 -18.63
CA GLY A 56 7.28 -10.02 -19.05
C GLY A 56 6.33 -9.64 -17.89
N SER A 57 6.77 -9.75 -16.63
CA SER A 57 5.98 -9.31 -15.48
C SER A 57 5.94 -7.79 -15.35
N VAL A 58 4.96 -7.31 -14.56
CA VAL A 58 4.85 -5.91 -14.13
C VAL A 58 4.91 -5.86 -12.60
N GLU A 59 5.86 -5.10 -12.07
CA GLU A 59 6.04 -4.84 -10.64
C GLU A 59 5.42 -3.49 -10.29
N GLY A 60 4.47 -3.46 -9.36
CA GLY A 60 3.72 -2.27 -8.96
C GLY A 60 4.03 -1.85 -7.54
N TRP A 61 4.31 -0.59 -7.35
CA TRP A 61 4.51 0.03 -6.05
C TRP A 61 3.52 1.17 -5.87
N ALA A 62 2.75 1.16 -4.79
CA ALA A 62 1.80 2.21 -4.50
C ALA A 62 2.01 2.76 -3.08
N PHE A 63 2.09 4.09 -2.95
CA PHE A 63 1.98 4.71 -1.64
C PHE A 63 0.52 4.68 -1.22
N THR A 64 0.19 3.82 -0.28
CA THR A 64 -1.17 3.38 0.02
C THR A 64 -1.48 3.44 1.51
N PHE A 65 -2.70 3.05 1.88
CA PHE A 65 -3.20 3.00 3.25
C PHE A 65 -3.95 1.71 3.48
N SER A 66 -3.82 1.15 4.68
CA SER A 66 -4.69 0.08 5.18
C SER A 66 -4.94 0.25 6.68
N SER A 67 -6.02 -0.36 7.17
CA SER A 67 -6.38 -0.46 8.58
C SER A 67 -7.10 -1.79 8.80
N ASP A 68 -7.46 -2.11 10.04
CA ASP A 68 -8.21 -3.33 10.34
C ASP A 68 -9.57 -3.38 9.63
N ALA A 69 -10.24 -2.22 9.49
CA ALA A 69 -11.50 -2.12 8.75
C ALA A 69 -11.31 -1.96 7.23
N ILE A 70 -10.10 -1.63 6.77
CA ILE A 70 -9.74 -1.47 5.36
C ILE A 70 -8.44 -2.26 5.10
N PRO A 71 -8.51 -3.61 5.14
CA PRO A 71 -7.31 -4.45 5.04
C PRO A 71 -6.68 -4.44 3.65
N ASP A 72 -7.48 -4.19 2.62
CA ASP A 72 -7.02 -4.22 1.23
C ASP A 72 -6.35 -2.90 0.84
N ALA A 73 -5.04 -2.92 0.76
CA ALA A 73 -4.25 -1.82 0.22
C ALA A 73 -4.63 -1.53 -1.24
N LYS A 74 -4.79 -0.26 -1.59
CA LYS A 74 -5.07 0.11 -2.98
C LYS A 74 -3.82 -0.06 -3.84
N ALA A 75 -3.95 -0.85 -4.89
CA ALA A 75 -2.93 -1.03 -5.93
C ALA A 75 -2.70 0.27 -6.73
N PRO A 76 -1.62 0.34 -7.54
CA PRO A 76 -1.45 1.44 -8.49
C PRO A 76 -2.73 1.68 -9.30
N LYS A 77 -3.10 2.95 -9.47
CA LYS A 77 -4.37 3.35 -10.13
C LYS A 77 -4.48 2.99 -11.61
N ILE A 78 -3.34 2.74 -12.27
CA ILE A 78 -3.29 2.30 -13.66
C ILE A 78 -3.15 0.77 -13.65
N ALA A 79 -3.93 0.08 -14.48
CA ALA A 79 -3.83 -1.36 -14.66
C ALA A 79 -2.44 -1.75 -15.19
N PRO A 80 -1.90 -2.92 -14.80
CA PRO A 80 -0.59 -3.37 -15.27
C PRO A 80 -0.64 -3.66 -16.78
N SER A 81 0.38 -3.18 -17.51
CA SER A 81 0.54 -3.46 -18.93
C SER A 81 2.03 -3.52 -19.29
N PHE A 82 2.53 -4.74 -19.44
CA PHE A 82 3.90 -4.94 -19.88
C PHE A 82 4.15 -4.33 -21.26
N SER A 83 3.24 -4.55 -22.20
CA SER A 83 3.37 -4.06 -23.57
C SER A 83 3.42 -2.54 -23.66
N THR A 84 2.64 -1.84 -22.84
CA THR A 84 2.66 -0.37 -22.78
C THR A 84 3.98 0.16 -22.26
N ILE A 85 4.56 -0.49 -21.24
CA ILE A 85 5.77 0.00 -20.56
C ILE A 85 7.04 -0.49 -21.25
N CYS A 86 7.08 -1.77 -21.67
CA CYS A 86 8.26 -2.44 -22.21
C CYS A 86 8.22 -2.71 -23.71
N GLY A 87 7.11 -2.43 -24.39
CA GLY A 87 6.92 -2.83 -25.79
C GLY A 87 7.98 -2.29 -26.77
N LYS A 88 8.59 -1.15 -26.46
CA LYS A 88 9.68 -0.55 -27.28
C LYS A 88 11.08 -0.98 -26.82
N THR A 89 11.20 -1.69 -25.69
CA THR A 89 12.50 -2.14 -25.16
C THR A 89 12.86 -3.48 -25.81
N LYS A 90 14.00 -3.54 -26.49
CA LYS A 90 14.48 -4.76 -27.12
C LYS A 90 14.86 -5.81 -26.07
N ALA A 91 14.55 -7.07 -26.33
CA ALA A 91 15.05 -8.18 -25.54
C ALA A 91 16.58 -8.30 -25.67
N VAL A 92 17.25 -8.66 -24.59
CA VAL A 92 18.69 -8.90 -24.54
C VAL A 92 18.93 -10.36 -24.16
N ALA A 93 19.77 -11.05 -24.89
CA ALA A 93 20.09 -12.45 -24.59
C ALA A 93 20.63 -12.59 -23.16
N GLY A 94 20.15 -13.59 -22.41
CA GLY A 94 20.55 -13.81 -21.02
C GLY A 94 19.92 -12.88 -19.99
N LYS A 95 19.14 -11.89 -20.42
CA LYS A 95 18.44 -10.93 -19.53
C LYS A 95 16.93 -11.17 -19.55
N LYS A 96 16.24 -10.54 -18.63
CA LYS A 96 14.79 -10.41 -18.59
C LYS A 96 14.37 -8.95 -18.62
N ARG A 97 13.16 -8.68 -19.10
CA ARG A 97 12.53 -7.36 -19.07
C ARG A 97 11.38 -7.38 -18.05
N VAL A 98 11.39 -6.45 -17.15
CA VAL A 98 10.34 -6.27 -16.16
C VAL A 98 9.84 -4.83 -16.23
N ALA A 99 8.54 -4.66 -16.36
CA ALA A 99 7.93 -3.34 -16.27
C ALA A 99 7.79 -2.95 -14.79
N VAL A 100 8.17 -1.72 -14.46
CA VAL A 100 8.03 -1.15 -13.10
C VAL A 100 7.07 0.01 -13.16
N MET A 101 6.10 0.02 -12.26
CA MET A 101 5.15 1.13 -12.06
C MET A 101 5.22 1.60 -10.61
N VAL A 102 5.40 2.91 -10.40
CA VAL A 102 5.39 3.53 -9.08
C VAL A 102 4.33 4.59 -9.02
N ASP A 103 3.30 4.35 -8.22
CA ASP A 103 2.21 5.28 -7.94
C ASP A 103 2.42 5.92 -6.56
N PHE A 104 2.69 7.20 -6.52
CA PHE A 104 2.95 7.94 -5.28
C PHE A 104 1.69 8.25 -4.45
N GLY A 105 0.57 7.62 -4.79
CA GLY A 105 -0.68 7.71 -4.05
C GLY A 105 -1.44 9.01 -4.28
N SER A 106 -2.45 9.20 -3.46
CA SER A 106 -3.30 10.40 -3.48
C SER A 106 -2.79 11.47 -2.52
N ALA A 107 -3.18 12.72 -2.77
CA ALA A 107 -2.82 13.85 -1.92
C ALA A 107 -3.30 13.72 -0.45
N VAL A 108 -4.32 12.91 -0.18
CA VAL A 108 -4.84 12.68 1.19
C VAL A 108 -3.88 11.85 2.05
N LEU A 109 -2.98 11.08 1.42
CA LEU A 109 -1.96 10.27 2.10
C LEU A 109 -0.63 11.00 2.28
N ARG A 110 -0.46 12.18 1.67
CA ARG A 110 0.83 12.88 1.67
C ARG A 110 1.29 13.23 3.08
N PRO A 111 2.58 13.10 3.40
CA PRO A 111 3.16 13.70 4.59
C PRO A 111 3.01 15.22 4.59
N LYS A 112 2.97 15.80 5.78
CA LYS A 112 2.87 17.26 5.92
C LYS A 112 4.03 17.97 5.21
N GLY A 113 3.71 18.90 4.33
CA GLY A 113 4.71 19.69 3.59
C GLY A 113 5.30 18.99 2.36
N GLU A 114 4.89 17.74 2.07
CA GLU A 114 5.34 17.03 0.88
C GLU A 114 4.28 17.02 -0.23
N THR A 115 4.73 16.90 -1.47
CA THR A 115 3.86 16.73 -2.65
C THR A 115 4.18 15.42 -3.32
N PRO A 116 3.20 14.51 -3.54
CA PRO A 116 3.44 13.27 -4.26
C PRO A 116 4.01 13.53 -5.66
N PRO A 117 5.11 12.87 -6.04
CA PRO A 117 5.62 12.93 -7.39
C PRO A 117 4.62 12.36 -8.42
N ARG A 118 4.90 12.59 -9.70
CA ARG A 118 4.12 11.97 -10.78
C ARG A 118 4.41 10.46 -10.83
N LEU A 119 3.40 9.69 -11.25
CA LEU A 119 3.51 8.26 -11.51
C LEU A 119 4.70 7.98 -12.44
N ILE A 120 5.47 6.94 -12.11
CA ILE A 120 6.62 6.48 -12.89
C ILE A 120 6.25 5.15 -13.56
N GLN A 121 6.63 5.01 -14.82
CA GLN A 121 6.61 3.76 -15.58
C GLN A 121 7.96 3.59 -16.24
N LYS A 122 8.64 2.46 -16.01
CA LYS A 122 9.97 2.19 -16.56
C LYS A 122 10.13 0.71 -16.89
N CYS A 123 10.67 0.42 -18.07
CA CYS A 123 11.10 -0.92 -18.41
C CYS A 123 12.53 -1.15 -17.91
N VAL A 124 12.72 -2.19 -17.13
CA VAL A 124 14.03 -2.60 -16.61
C VAL A 124 14.48 -3.84 -17.34
N VAL A 125 15.72 -3.82 -17.84
CA VAL A 125 16.43 -4.99 -18.37
C VAL A 125 17.40 -5.44 -17.29
N ALA A 126 17.15 -6.62 -16.72
CA ALA A 126 17.89 -7.14 -15.59
C ALA A 126 18.41 -8.56 -15.83
N ASP A 127 19.29 -9.05 -14.98
CA ASP A 127 19.73 -10.45 -14.99
C ASP A 127 18.54 -11.38 -14.73
N LYS A 128 18.56 -12.59 -15.28
CA LYS A 128 17.50 -13.60 -15.06
C LYS A 128 17.30 -13.91 -13.57
N SER A 129 18.37 -13.83 -12.78
CA SER A 129 18.34 -14.05 -11.32
C SER A 129 17.93 -12.84 -10.50
N ALA A 130 17.79 -11.64 -11.10
CA ALA A 130 17.46 -10.44 -10.35
C ALA A 130 16.16 -10.59 -9.59
N LEU A 131 16.15 -10.14 -8.34
CA LEU A 131 14.98 -10.14 -7.47
C LEU A 131 14.15 -8.87 -7.69
N GLY A 132 12.94 -8.82 -7.15
CA GLY A 132 12.07 -7.64 -7.23
C GLY A 132 12.74 -6.37 -6.72
N ILE A 133 13.54 -6.48 -5.64
CA ILE A 133 14.27 -5.34 -5.08
C ILE A 133 15.36 -4.82 -6.04
N ASP A 134 16.05 -5.71 -6.74
CA ASP A 134 17.06 -5.33 -7.73
C ASP A 134 16.41 -4.61 -8.92
N VAL A 135 15.26 -5.11 -9.36
CA VAL A 135 14.46 -4.50 -10.43
C VAL A 135 13.96 -3.11 -10.01
N LEU A 136 13.45 -2.97 -8.77
CA LEU A 136 13.03 -1.66 -8.25
C LEU A 136 14.21 -0.68 -8.19
N GLY A 137 15.35 -1.12 -7.63
CA GLY A 137 16.56 -0.30 -7.50
C GLY A 137 17.14 0.15 -8.85
N ALA A 138 17.00 -0.67 -9.91
CA ALA A 138 17.38 -0.30 -11.28
C ALA A 138 16.42 0.73 -11.91
N ALA A 139 15.17 0.78 -11.43
CA ALA A 139 14.18 1.74 -11.92
C ALA A 139 14.27 3.10 -11.23
N VAL A 140 14.45 3.13 -9.90
CA VAL A 140 14.29 4.29 -9.02
C VAL A 140 15.29 4.25 -7.86
N LYS A 141 15.45 5.39 -7.15
CA LYS A 141 16.17 5.41 -5.88
C LYS A 141 15.29 4.88 -4.76
N VAL A 142 15.80 3.93 -3.98
CA VAL A 142 15.07 3.28 -2.89
C VAL A 142 15.71 3.64 -1.56
N ARG A 143 14.88 3.97 -0.57
CA ARG A 143 15.26 4.02 0.83
C ARG A 143 14.50 2.90 1.56
N ALA A 144 15.24 1.99 2.16
CA ALA A 144 14.71 0.86 2.91
C ALA A 144 15.34 0.81 4.31
N GLU A 145 14.64 0.17 5.25
CA GLU A 145 15.20 -0.21 6.54
C GLU A 145 15.85 -1.60 6.49
N GLY A 146 16.60 -1.95 7.55
CA GLY A 146 17.38 -3.19 7.62
C GLY A 146 16.57 -4.48 7.45
N SER A 147 15.25 -4.45 7.67
CA SER A 147 14.32 -5.56 7.41
C SER A 147 13.94 -5.70 5.92
N GLY A 148 14.38 -4.81 5.04
CA GLY A 148 13.94 -4.75 3.63
C GLY A 148 12.61 -4.01 3.42
N PHE A 149 12.05 -3.40 4.44
CA PHE A 149 10.83 -2.60 4.33
C PHE A 149 11.12 -1.30 3.57
N ILE A 150 10.37 -1.05 2.49
CA ILE A 150 10.57 0.13 1.66
C ILE A 150 9.96 1.35 2.34
N CYS A 151 10.82 2.29 2.71
CA CYS A 151 10.45 3.53 3.39
C CYS A 151 10.22 4.70 2.44
N GLY A 152 10.94 4.74 1.32
CA GLY A 152 10.82 5.83 0.37
C GLY A 152 11.32 5.49 -1.02
N ILE A 153 10.65 6.04 -2.03
CA ILE A 153 11.02 5.91 -3.43
C ILE A 153 11.23 7.30 -4.02
N ASN A 154 12.41 7.53 -4.63
CA ASN A 154 12.83 8.83 -5.16
C ASN A 154 12.69 9.98 -4.14
N GLY A 155 12.95 9.68 -2.85
CA GLY A 155 12.88 10.66 -1.77
C GLY A 155 11.47 10.95 -1.26
N TYR A 156 10.46 10.20 -1.65
CA TYR A 156 9.10 10.33 -1.13
C TYR A 156 8.62 9.03 -0.46
N PRO A 157 8.06 9.08 0.74
CA PRO A 157 8.17 10.19 1.67
C PRO A 157 9.65 10.43 2.06
N ALA A 158 9.99 11.69 2.41
CA ALA A 158 11.39 12.06 2.63
C ALA A 158 11.97 11.40 3.89
N LYS A 159 11.18 11.27 4.97
CA LYS A 159 11.67 10.81 6.28
C LYS A 159 10.88 9.65 6.88
N GLU A 160 9.60 9.53 6.55
CA GLU A 160 8.71 8.52 7.14
C GLU A 160 9.01 7.11 6.63
N CYS A 161 8.66 6.11 7.47
CA CYS A 161 8.78 4.71 7.13
C CYS A 161 7.62 3.92 7.74
N GLY A 162 6.48 3.89 7.06
CA GLY A 162 5.25 3.32 7.58
C GLY A 162 4.75 4.11 8.81
N VAL A 163 3.78 5.00 8.62
CA VAL A 163 3.31 5.89 9.68
C VAL A 163 1.83 5.71 9.92
N GLU A 164 1.47 5.57 11.20
CA GLU A 164 0.08 5.58 11.61
C GLU A 164 -0.55 6.95 11.35
N MET A 165 -1.78 6.95 10.85
CA MET A 165 -2.57 8.15 10.61
C MET A 165 -4.06 7.88 10.78
N LYS A 166 -4.84 8.94 10.98
CA LYS A 166 -6.31 8.83 10.96
C LYS A 166 -6.76 8.36 9.58
N THR A 167 -7.73 7.46 9.54
CA THR A 167 -8.33 6.99 8.30
C THR A 167 -8.84 8.17 7.48
N PRO A 168 -8.34 8.37 6.25
CA PRO A 168 -8.82 9.45 5.40
C PRO A 168 -10.28 9.24 5.01
N LYS A 169 -11.09 10.32 5.02
CA LYS A 169 -12.53 10.25 4.69
C LYS A 169 -12.83 9.56 3.36
N ASP A 170 -11.95 9.70 2.37
CA ASP A 170 -12.10 9.09 1.05
C ASP A 170 -11.91 7.56 1.05
N TYR A 171 -11.34 7.01 2.12
CA TYR A 171 -11.21 5.57 2.34
C TYR A 171 -12.39 4.97 3.09
N LEU A 172 -13.22 5.81 3.76
CA LEU A 172 -14.44 5.39 4.46
C LEU A 172 -15.67 5.32 3.55
N LYS A 173 -15.61 5.90 2.35
CA LYS A 173 -16.70 5.85 1.38
C LYS A 173 -16.65 4.50 0.66
N LYS A 174 -17.69 3.68 0.88
CA LYS A 174 -17.94 2.44 0.12
C LYS A 174 -18.53 2.77 -1.24
#